data_2812c9f1d800b61eeac5bffab9a10436
#
_entry.id   2812c9f1d800b61eeac5bffab9a10436
#
_cell.length_a   1.000
_cell.length_b   1.000
_cell.length_c   1.000
_cell.angle_alpha   90.00
_cell.angle_beta   90.00
_cell.angle_gamma   90.00
#
_symmetry.space_group_name_H-M   'P 1'
#
loop_
_entity.id
_entity.type
_entity.pdbx_description
1 polymer ?
#
loop_
_entity_poly.entity_id
_entity_poly.type
_entity_poly.pdbx_seq_one_letter_code
_entity_poly.pdbx_strand_id
1 'polypeptide(L)'
;MPVISRFYGIVIRMYFIQAEHNPPHIHAIYGDDTAEITIQDGKILEGHLPPKALSMVREWIDLNKTDLMTIWKTQEFRALKPLE
;
A
#
# COMPACT_ATOMS: atom_id res chain seq x y z
N MET A 1 -6.41 -6.75 -10.53
CA MET A 1 -5.44 -6.23 -9.59
C MET A 1 -5.98 -6.33 -8.21
N PRO A 2 -5.33 -7.08 -7.36
CA PRO A 2 -5.90 -7.36 -6.06
C PRO A 2 -5.96 -6.14 -5.16
N VAL A 3 -7.11 -5.99 -4.52
CA VAL A 3 -7.30 -4.99 -3.47
C VAL A 3 -6.88 -5.66 -2.16
N ILE A 4 -5.97 -5.03 -1.45
CA ILE A 4 -5.47 -5.56 -0.18
C ILE A 4 -6.32 -5.07 0.98
N SER A 5 -6.78 -3.83 0.94
CA SER A 5 -7.65 -3.28 1.98
C SER A 5 -8.37 -2.04 1.51
N ARG A 6 -9.43 -1.68 2.23
CA ARG A 6 -10.18 -0.43 2.00
C ARG A 6 -10.54 0.17 3.35
N PHE A 7 -10.26 1.46 3.52
CA PHE A 7 -10.63 2.15 4.76
C PHE A 7 -10.68 3.66 4.53
N TYR A 8 -11.67 4.29 5.10
CA TYR A 8 -11.88 5.76 5.06
C TYR A 8 -11.76 6.35 3.65
N GLY A 9 -12.31 5.64 2.64
CA GLY A 9 -12.26 6.11 1.26
C GLY A 9 -10.95 5.84 0.55
N ILE A 10 -10.00 5.19 1.21
CA ILE A 10 -8.71 4.83 0.64
C ILE A 10 -8.75 3.38 0.19
N VAL A 11 -8.23 3.09 -1.00
CA VAL A 11 -8.10 1.73 -1.53
C VAL A 11 -6.62 1.40 -1.60
N ILE A 12 -6.23 0.29 -1.00
CA ILE A 12 -4.84 -0.18 -1.05
C ILE A 12 -4.77 -1.36 -2.01
N ARG A 13 -3.87 -1.27 -2.98
CA ARG A 13 -3.64 -2.32 -3.97
C ARG A 13 -2.17 -2.70 -4.00
N MET A 14 -1.92 -3.91 -4.44
CA MET A 14 -0.55 -4.37 -4.72
C MET A 14 -0.59 -5.06 -6.08
N TYR A 15 0.37 -4.75 -6.93
CA TYR A 15 0.42 -5.29 -8.28
C TYR A 15 1.44 -6.43 -8.38
N PHE A 16 1.26 -7.30 -9.36
CA PHE A 16 2.23 -8.35 -9.62
C PHE A 16 3.59 -7.75 -9.97
N ILE A 17 4.63 -8.38 -9.45
CA ILE A 17 5.99 -7.96 -9.76
C ILE A 17 6.35 -8.44 -11.17
N GLN A 18 6.81 -7.51 -12.01
CA GLN A 18 7.32 -7.84 -13.33
C GLN A 18 8.71 -7.24 -13.46
N ALA A 19 9.72 -8.01 -13.15
CA ALA A 19 11.11 -7.60 -13.33
C ALA A 19 11.41 -6.17 -12.81
N GLU A 20 10.75 -5.79 -11.73
CA GLU A 20 10.92 -4.45 -11.19
C GLU A 20 12.08 -4.40 -10.22
N HIS A 21 12.79 -3.27 -10.27
CA HIS A 21 13.90 -3.01 -9.34
C HIS A 21 13.50 -2.05 -8.23
N ASN A 22 12.24 -1.69 -8.16
CA ASN A 22 11.71 -0.81 -7.12
C ASN A 22 11.64 -1.52 -5.78
N PRO A 23 11.82 -0.79 -4.68
CA PRO A 23 11.63 -1.40 -3.37
C PRO A 23 10.18 -1.86 -3.19
N PRO A 24 9.92 -2.82 -2.28
CA PRO A 24 8.56 -3.26 -2.00
C PRO A 24 7.65 -2.09 -1.68
N HIS A 25 6.51 -2.02 -2.35
CA HIS A 25 5.59 -0.89 -2.22
C HIS A 25 4.15 -1.30 -2.44
N ILE A 26 3.24 -0.44 -1.96
CA ILE A 26 1.81 -0.58 -2.23
C ILE A 26 1.35 0.64 -3.02
N HIS A 27 0.17 0.50 -3.61
CA HIS A 27 -0.51 1.60 -4.30
C HIS A 27 -1.69 2.03 -3.45
N ALA A 28 -1.76 3.31 -3.11
CA ALA A 28 -2.89 3.87 -2.37
C ALA A 28 -3.67 4.80 -3.28
N ILE A 29 -4.98 4.63 -3.32
CA ILE A 29 -5.86 5.41 -4.16
C ILE A 29 -6.89 6.11 -3.28
N TYR A 30 -6.99 7.43 -3.41
CA TYR A 30 -7.95 8.23 -2.66
C TYR A 30 -8.59 9.24 -3.62
N GLY A 31 -9.82 8.94 -4.08
CA GLY A 31 -10.45 9.75 -5.10
C GLY A 31 -9.63 9.75 -6.38
N ASP A 32 -9.22 10.93 -6.83
CA ASP A 32 -8.40 11.09 -8.02
C ASP A 32 -6.89 11.02 -7.73
N ASP A 33 -6.52 10.96 -6.45
CA ASP A 33 -5.11 10.93 -6.05
C ASP A 33 -4.63 9.51 -5.90
N THR A 34 -3.43 9.24 -6.38
CA THR A 34 -2.78 7.94 -6.23
C THR A 34 -1.33 8.13 -5.81
N ALA A 35 -0.80 7.19 -5.05
CA ALA A 35 0.60 7.23 -4.65
C ALA A 35 1.15 5.83 -4.50
N GLU A 36 2.44 5.65 -4.84
CA GLU A 36 3.20 4.44 -4.56
C GLU A 36 4.00 4.70 -3.30
N ILE A 37 3.80 3.87 -2.29
CA ILE A 37 4.40 4.09 -0.96
C ILE A 37 5.15 2.84 -0.54
N THR A 38 6.41 3.01 -0.10
CA THR A 38 7.23 1.87 0.30
C THR A 38 6.71 1.23 1.58
N ILE A 39 6.83 -0.10 1.66
CA ILE A 39 6.40 -0.85 2.83
C ILE A 39 7.36 -0.63 4.00
N GLN A 40 8.65 -0.54 3.72
CA GLN A 40 9.68 -0.47 4.77
C GLN A 40 9.64 0.83 5.56
N ASP A 41 9.57 1.96 4.87
CA ASP A 41 9.70 3.26 5.52
C ASP A 41 8.60 4.27 5.18
N GLY A 42 7.55 3.84 4.47
CA GLY A 42 6.42 4.72 4.16
C GLY A 42 6.74 5.88 3.26
N LYS A 43 7.80 5.75 2.45
CA LYS A 43 8.23 6.83 1.56
C LYS A 43 7.42 6.81 0.27
N ILE A 44 7.04 7.99 -0.21
CA ILE A 44 6.37 8.10 -1.51
C ILE A 44 7.40 7.96 -2.62
N LEU A 45 7.20 6.96 -3.48
CA LEU A 45 8.03 6.77 -4.68
C LEU A 45 7.50 7.58 -5.84
N GLU A 46 6.18 7.66 -5.97
CA GLU A 46 5.53 8.36 -7.07
C GLU A 46 4.12 8.75 -6.64
N GLY A 47 3.64 9.86 -7.17
CA GLY A 47 2.28 10.30 -6.92
C GLY A 47 2.14 11.19 -5.70
N HIS A 48 0.89 11.33 -5.25
CA HIS A 48 0.55 12.26 -4.18
C HIS A 48 -0.72 11.82 -3.45
N LEU A 49 -0.75 12.03 -2.14
CA LEU A 49 -1.96 11.89 -1.33
C LEU A 49 -2.10 13.11 -0.43
N PRO A 50 -3.32 13.53 -0.09
CA PRO A 50 -3.50 14.56 0.93
C PRO A 50 -2.84 14.12 2.25
N PRO A 51 -2.34 15.06 3.05
CA PRO A 51 -1.60 14.71 4.27
C PRO A 51 -2.32 13.77 5.22
N LYS A 52 -3.63 13.97 5.41
CA LYS A 52 -4.40 13.11 6.31
C LYS A 52 -4.51 11.69 5.78
N ALA A 53 -4.78 11.54 4.49
CA ALA A 53 -4.84 10.21 3.87
C ALA A 53 -3.49 9.52 3.93
N LEU A 54 -2.41 10.26 3.64
CA LEU A 54 -1.05 9.72 3.71
C LEU A 54 -0.71 9.23 5.12
N SER A 55 -1.10 10.00 6.13
CA SER A 55 -0.86 9.62 7.53
C SER A 55 -1.56 8.31 7.87
N MET A 56 -2.82 8.16 7.44
CA MET A 56 -3.58 6.93 7.69
C MET A 56 -2.96 5.73 6.97
N VAL A 57 -2.52 5.92 5.74
CA VAL A 57 -1.87 4.84 4.99
C VAL A 57 -0.57 4.42 5.66
N ARG A 58 0.24 5.37 6.11
CA ARG A 58 1.49 5.07 6.81
C ARG A 58 1.25 4.30 8.10
N GLU A 59 0.24 4.68 8.86
CA GLU A 59 -0.13 3.96 10.07
C GLU A 59 -0.54 2.53 9.76
N TRP A 60 -1.38 2.36 8.74
CA TRP A 60 -1.83 1.04 8.31
C TRP A 60 -0.66 0.17 7.84
N ILE A 61 0.27 0.74 7.08
CA ILE A 61 1.47 0.01 6.64
C ILE A 61 2.28 -0.48 7.85
N ASP A 62 2.49 0.38 8.84
CA ASP A 62 3.24 -0.01 10.04
C ASP A 62 2.58 -1.18 10.77
N LEU A 63 1.26 -1.16 10.87
CA LEU A 63 0.52 -2.22 11.55
C LEU A 63 0.55 -3.55 10.78
N ASN A 64 0.77 -3.51 9.48
CA ASN A 64 0.69 -4.68 8.61
C ASN A 64 2.00 -4.98 7.88
N LYS A 65 3.10 -4.42 8.34
CA LYS A 65 4.38 -4.50 7.62
C LYS A 65 4.80 -5.93 7.31
N THR A 66 4.76 -6.81 8.30
CA THR A 66 5.16 -8.21 8.12
C THR A 66 4.31 -8.91 7.07
N ASP A 67 2.98 -8.74 7.18
CA ASP A 67 2.06 -9.36 6.22
C ASP A 67 2.25 -8.81 4.82
N LEU A 68 2.45 -7.50 4.70
CA LEU A 68 2.68 -6.87 3.40
C LEU A 68 3.97 -7.37 2.76
N MET A 69 5.03 -7.51 3.52
CA MET A 69 6.29 -8.06 3.01
C MET A 69 6.14 -9.50 2.56
N THR A 70 5.37 -10.30 3.30
CA THR A 70 5.09 -11.68 2.93
C THR A 70 4.32 -11.75 1.60
N ILE A 71 3.28 -10.93 1.46
CA ILE A 71 2.51 -10.87 0.21
C ILE A 71 3.41 -10.45 -0.95
N TRP A 72 4.25 -9.45 -0.73
CA TRP A 72 5.18 -9.00 -1.76
C TRP A 72 6.11 -10.11 -2.23
N LYS A 73 6.66 -10.87 -1.28
CA LYS A 73 7.62 -11.95 -1.60
C LYS A 73 6.97 -13.15 -2.26
N THR A 74 5.80 -13.56 -1.76
CA THR A 74 5.15 -14.77 -2.26
C THR A 74 4.24 -14.52 -3.44
N GLN A 75 3.78 -13.28 -3.63
CA GLN A 75 2.78 -12.92 -4.62
C GLN A 75 1.45 -13.65 -4.41
N GLU A 76 1.21 -14.11 -3.20
CA GLU A 76 -0.06 -14.71 -2.80
C GLU A 76 -0.90 -13.62 -2.16
N PHE A 77 -1.71 -12.97 -2.97
CA PHE A 77 -2.50 -11.81 -2.54
C PHE A 77 -3.67 -12.22 -1.68
N ARG A 78 -3.88 -11.48 -0.60
CA ARG A 78 -5.03 -11.66 0.29
C ARG A 78 -5.40 -10.34 0.92
N ALA A 79 -6.66 -10.25 1.34
CA ALA A 79 -7.13 -9.04 2.02
C ALA A 79 -6.55 -8.96 3.43
N LEU A 80 -6.21 -7.74 3.86
CA LEU A 80 -5.78 -7.47 5.21
C LEU A 80 -6.81 -6.58 5.90
N LYS A 81 -6.78 -6.57 7.23
CA LYS A 81 -7.72 -5.77 8.00
C LYS A 81 -7.57 -4.29 7.67
N PRO A 82 -8.69 -3.57 7.56
CA PRO A 82 -8.62 -2.12 7.39
C PRO A 82 -8.13 -1.41 8.64
N LEU A 83 -7.70 -0.17 8.48
CA LEU A 83 -7.39 0.70 9.60
C LEU A 83 -8.69 1.02 10.35
N GLU A 84 -8.65 0.89 11.65
CA GLU A 84 -9.81 1.14 12.51
C GLU A 84 -9.82 2.56 13.07
#